data_2e69b3c7ff17ad1f3f9d053074f016d2
#
_entry.id   2e69b3c7ff17ad1f3f9d053074f016d2
#
_cell.length_a   1.000
_cell.length_b   1.000
_cell.length_c   1.000
_cell.angle_alpha   90.00
_cell.angle_beta   90.00
_cell.angle_gamma   90.00
#
_symmetry.space_group_name_H-M   'P 1'
#
loop_
_entity.id
_entity.type
_entity.pdbx_description
1 polymer ?
#
loop_
_entity_poly.entity_id
_entity_poly.type
_entity_poly.pdbx_seq_one_letter_code
_entity_poly.pdbx_strand_id
1 'polypeptide(L)'
;MSRIYFGTDGIRGTVGQSPITPDFMLRLGHAVGRVLKADDPKPTVLIGKDTRISGYMIESALEAGFASAGVDVLLTGPLPTPGVAYMTRALRLNLGVVISASHNAFPDNGIKFFSARGEKLPEEWERRVEAALAEPAQWVDSAGLGKARRLDDARGRYIEFCKGTFSSELTLKGLKIVVDAANGAAYHVAPDVFHELGAEVIAIGCSPDGTNINAGFGATAPGALVAAVKTSGAHYGVALDGDADRLQLVDAGGRLYNGDELLYLMVTDRLAQGLPVPGVVGTLMTNLAVELAIRERGVDFVRAKVGDRYVLEELLARGWQLGGEGSGHLLALDKHTTGDGIVSALLVLQAACRTDRSMSQMLERVSLYPQVLINVRVQPGIDWSVNPKMVEVREAVTRELGNTGRVLIRPSGTEPLVRVMVEAQKADQAQDCADRLAATLR
;
A
#
# COMPACT_ATOMS: atom_id res chain seq x y z
N MET A 1 5.18 -26.21 7.01
CA MET A 1 4.29 -26.38 5.86
C MET A 1 4.24 -25.05 5.12
N SER A 2 4.19 -25.05 3.79
CA SER A 2 3.97 -23.82 3.01
C SER A 2 2.55 -23.32 3.22
N ARG A 3 2.35 -21.99 3.24
CA ARG A 3 1.00 -21.39 3.30
C ARG A 3 0.23 -21.74 2.02
N ILE A 4 -1.05 -22.04 2.15
CA ILE A 4 -1.93 -22.46 1.05
C ILE A 4 -2.76 -21.29 0.54
N TYR A 5 -3.34 -20.51 1.46
CA TYR A 5 -4.28 -19.43 1.16
C TYR A 5 -3.67 -18.03 1.35
N PHE A 6 -2.78 -17.87 2.33
CA PHE A 6 -2.16 -16.59 2.61
C PHE A 6 -1.04 -16.24 1.62
N GLY A 7 -1.20 -15.14 0.90
CA GLY A 7 -0.16 -14.52 0.08
C GLY A 7 0.74 -13.57 0.90
N THR A 8 1.41 -12.65 0.22
CA THR A 8 2.24 -11.61 0.86
C THR A 8 1.41 -10.52 1.57
N ASP A 9 0.15 -10.34 1.16
CA ASP A 9 -0.75 -9.30 1.69
C ASP A 9 -2.16 -9.88 1.90
N GLY A 10 -2.27 -10.87 2.78
CA GLY A 10 -3.54 -11.53 3.10
C GLY A 10 -3.97 -12.58 2.08
N ILE A 11 -5.28 -12.85 2.04
CA ILE A 11 -5.93 -13.80 1.13
C ILE A 11 -6.61 -13.00 0.02
N ARG A 12 -6.36 -13.31 -1.25
CA ARG A 12 -6.98 -12.62 -2.39
C ARG A 12 -7.45 -13.61 -3.45
N GLY A 13 -8.45 -13.20 -4.24
CA GLY A 13 -8.92 -13.96 -5.39
C GLY A 13 -10.16 -13.34 -6.02
N THR A 14 -10.64 -14.00 -7.07
CA THR A 14 -11.86 -13.61 -7.77
C THR A 14 -13.09 -14.09 -7.00
N VAL A 15 -14.05 -13.19 -6.79
CA VAL A 15 -15.29 -13.47 -6.05
C VAL A 15 -16.07 -14.59 -6.73
N GLY A 16 -16.58 -15.54 -5.93
CA GLY A 16 -17.27 -16.74 -6.40
C GLY A 16 -16.36 -17.90 -6.72
N GLN A 17 -15.03 -17.70 -6.64
CA GLN A 17 -14.03 -18.76 -6.75
C GLN A 17 -13.28 -18.90 -5.42
N SER A 18 -12.93 -20.16 -5.05
CA SER A 18 -12.13 -20.38 -3.84
C SER A 18 -10.79 -19.64 -3.93
N PRO A 19 -10.35 -18.92 -2.87
CA PRO A 19 -10.95 -18.89 -1.53
C PRO A 19 -11.99 -17.75 -1.28
N ILE A 20 -12.38 -16.96 -2.28
CA ILE A 20 -13.29 -15.82 -2.08
C ILE A 20 -14.75 -16.27 -2.30
N THR A 21 -15.22 -17.15 -1.43
CA THR A 21 -16.58 -17.69 -1.39
C THR A 21 -17.18 -17.54 0.01
N PRO A 22 -18.52 -17.42 0.15
CA PRO A 22 -19.15 -17.19 1.46
C PRO A 22 -18.93 -18.31 2.46
N ASP A 23 -18.92 -19.57 2.02
CA ASP A 23 -18.64 -20.74 2.86
C ASP A 23 -17.19 -20.74 3.38
N PHE A 24 -16.22 -20.38 2.52
CA PHE A 24 -14.82 -20.26 2.95
C PHE A 24 -14.68 -19.10 3.96
N MET A 25 -15.30 -17.94 3.71
CA MET A 25 -15.22 -16.79 4.59
C MET A 25 -15.85 -17.06 5.98
N LEU A 26 -16.94 -17.78 6.03
CA LEU A 26 -17.52 -18.23 7.30
C LEU A 26 -16.54 -19.13 8.07
N ARG A 27 -15.96 -20.11 7.40
CA ARG A 27 -14.95 -21.00 8.00
C ARG A 27 -13.69 -20.24 8.42
N LEU A 28 -13.23 -19.28 7.62
CA LEU A 28 -12.09 -18.42 7.93
C LEU A 28 -12.34 -17.61 9.20
N GLY A 29 -13.49 -16.93 9.29
CA GLY A 29 -13.89 -16.17 10.49
C GLY A 29 -13.92 -17.05 11.74
N HIS A 30 -14.48 -18.27 11.64
CA HIS A 30 -14.51 -19.24 12.74
C HIS A 30 -13.10 -19.71 13.14
N ALA A 31 -12.24 -20.05 12.17
CA ALA A 31 -10.88 -20.51 12.43
C ALA A 31 -10.02 -19.43 13.09
N VAL A 32 -10.10 -18.18 12.56
CA VAL A 32 -9.45 -17.01 13.17
C VAL A 32 -9.96 -16.78 14.58
N GLY A 33 -11.28 -16.87 14.80
CA GLY A 33 -11.89 -16.74 16.10
C GLY A 33 -11.37 -17.76 17.11
N ARG A 34 -11.21 -19.01 16.71
CA ARG A 34 -10.61 -20.08 17.55
C ARG A 34 -9.17 -19.75 17.94
N VAL A 35 -8.37 -19.26 16.99
CA VAL A 35 -6.98 -18.87 17.24
C VAL A 35 -6.94 -17.72 18.25
N LEU A 36 -7.81 -16.71 18.13
CA LEU A 36 -7.88 -15.59 19.07
C LEU A 36 -8.32 -16.03 20.46
N LYS A 37 -9.33 -16.91 20.56
CA LYS A 37 -9.81 -17.43 21.84
C LYS A 37 -8.81 -18.26 22.62
N ALA A 38 -7.81 -18.82 21.94
CA ALA A 38 -6.71 -19.50 22.63
C ALA A 38 -5.83 -18.51 23.42
N ASP A 39 -5.77 -17.25 22.96
CA ASP A 39 -4.93 -16.20 23.55
C ASP A 39 -5.74 -15.25 24.47
N ASP A 40 -7.06 -15.07 24.23
CA ASP A 40 -7.98 -14.20 25.00
C ASP A 40 -9.37 -14.86 25.11
N PRO A 41 -9.95 -15.00 26.32
CA PRO A 41 -11.28 -15.62 26.47
C PRO A 41 -12.44 -14.81 25.91
N LYS A 42 -12.29 -13.49 25.69
CA LYS A 42 -13.32 -12.59 25.14
C LYS A 42 -12.77 -11.65 24.06
N PRO A 43 -12.28 -12.19 22.96
CA PRO A 43 -11.69 -11.34 21.94
C PRO A 43 -12.76 -10.54 21.20
N THR A 44 -12.36 -9.35 20.77
CA THR A 44 -13.17 -8.49 19.92
C THR A 44 -12.37 -8.15 18.65
N VAL A 45 -13.02 -8.28 17.50
CA VAL A 45 -12.46 -7.94 16.19
C VAL A 45 -13.14 -6.73 15.59
N LEU A 46 -12.39 -5.95 14.81
CA LEU A 46 -12.90 -4.88 13.98
C LEU A 46 -12.94 -5.35 12.52
N ILE A 47 -14.04 -5.17 11.82
CA ILE A 47 -14.14 -5.42 10.39
C ILE A 47 -14.45 -4.11 9.67
N GLY A 48 -13.56 -3.71 8.76
CA GLY A 48 -13.78 -2.67 7.77
C GLY A 48 -13.69 -3.24 6.35
N LYS A 49 -14.17 -2.46 5.40
CA LYS A 49 -14.20 -2.88 3.99
C LYS A 49 -13.99 -1.71 3.05
N ASP A 50 -13.66 -2.01 1.80
CA ASP A 50 -13.78 -1.04 0.71
C ASP A 50 -15.23 -1.00 0.17
N THR A 51 -15.41 -0.39 -0.97
CA THR A 51 -16.74 -0.13 -1.54
C THR A 51 -17.26 -1.24 -2.47
N ARG A 52 -16.52 -2.33 -2.64
CA ARG A 52 -16.93 -3.45 -3.52
C ARG A 52 -18.24 -4.05 -3.06
N ILE A 53 -19.13 -4.35 -4.01
CA ILE A 53 -20.44 -4.97 -3.72
C ILE A 53 -20.29 -6.31 -2.97
N SER A 54 -19.24 -7.08 -3.29
CA SER A 54 -18.93 -8.34 -2.61
C SER A 54 -18.54 -8.18 -1.14
N GLY A 55 -18.12 -6.97 -0.73
CA GLY A 55 -17.77 -6.66 0.65
C GLY A 55 -18.90 -6.93 1.62
N TYR A 56 -20.16 -6.70 1.22
CA TYR A 56 -21.33 -6.97 2.07
C TYR A 56 -21.52 -8.46 2.37
N MET A 57 -21.42 -9.31 1.34
CA MET A 57 -21.51 -10.76 1.48
C MET A 57 -20.37 -11.31 2.37
N ILE A 58 -19.15 -10.87 2.11
CA ILE A 58 -17.95 -11.32 2.83
C ILE A 58 -18.02 -10.87 4.30
N GLU A 59 -18.41 -9.62 4.57
CA GLU A 59 -18.60 -9.09 5.93
C GLU A 59 -19.58 -9.95 6.73
N SER A 60 -20.76 -10.26 6.16
CA SER A 60 -21.76 -11.07 6.82
C SER A 60 -21.28 -12.51 7.09
N ALA A 61 -20.53 -13.10 6.17
CA ALA A 61 -19.98 -14.43 6.34
C ALA A 61 -18.90 -14.48 7.44
N LEU A 62 -17.97 -13.51 7.44
CA LEU A 62 -16.96 -13.38 8.49
C LEU A 62 -17.59 -13.10 9.86
N GLU A 63 -18.58 -12.19 9.92
CA GLU A 63 -19.33 -11.89 11.15
C GLU A 63 -19.93 -13.16 11.74
N ALA A 64 -20.66 -13.95 10.94
CA ALA A 64 -21.22 -15.22 11.38
C ALA A 64 -20.15 -16.20 11.86
N GLY A 65 -19.01 -16.27 11.12
CA GLY A 65 -17.88 -17.11 11.50
C GLY A 65 -17.28 -16.72 12.86
N PHE A 66 -16.98 -15.44 13.07
CA PHE A 66 -16.47 -14.93 14.34
C PHE A 66 -17.46 -15.16 15.50
N ALA A 67 -18.72 -14.78 15.29
CA ALA A 67 -19.76 -14.96 16.31
C ALA A 67 -19.91 -16.43 16.73
N SER A 68 -19.84 -17.37 15.78
CA SER A 68 -19.91 -18.81 16.03
C SER A 68 -18.72 -19.39 16.80
N ALA A 69 -17.60 -18.66 16.82
CA ALA A 69 -16.44 -18.98 17.64
C ALA A 69 -16.45 -18.26 19.01
N GLY A 70 -17.48 -17.43 19.29
CA GLY A 70 -17.59 -16.66 20.53
C GLY A 70 -16.74 -15.39 20.55
N VAL A 71 -16.53 -14.76 19.39
CA VAL A 71 -15.77 -13.51 19.22
C VAL A 71 -16.74 -12.36 18.94
N ASP A 72 -16.60 -11.26 19.67
CA ASP A 72 -17.37 -10.05 19.41
C ASP A 72 -16.86 -9.33 18.17
N VAL A 73 -17.77 -8.71 17.41
CA VAL A 73 -17.46 -8.06 16.13
C VAL A 73 -17.89 -6.60 16.15
N LEU A 74 -17.00 -5.69 15.76
CA LEU A 74 -17.29 -4.30 15.47
C LEU A 74 -17.25 -4.08 13.96
N LEU A 75 -18.27 -3.47 13.39
CA LEU A 75 -18.41 -3.21 11.96
C LEU A 75 -18.30 -1.70 11.70
N THR A 76 -17.33 -1.27 10.86
CA THR A 76 -17.15 0.15 10.53
C THR A 76 -17.88 0.56 9.25
N GLY A 77 -18.26 -0.39 8.38
CA GLY A 77 -18.60 -0.09 7.01
C GLY A 77 -17.34 0.27 6.19
N PRO A 78 -17.49 1.04 5.09
CA PRO A 78 -16.36 1.48 4.29
C PRO A 78 -15.41 2.37 5.10
N LEU A 79 -14.16 1.91 5.24
CA LEU A 79 -13.08 2.61 5.94
C LEU A 79 -11.73 2.21 5.29
N PRO A 80 -10.81 3.15 5.04
CA PRO A 80 -9.46 2.86 4.55
C PRO A 80 -8.75 1.76 5.34
N THR A 81 -7.94 0.95 4.65
CA THR A 81 -7.10 -0.07 5.29
C THR A 81 -6.30 0.49 6.46
N PRO A 82 -5.56 1.62 6.32
CA PRO A 82 -4.89 2.23 7.46
C PRO A 82 -5.85 2.71 8.56
N GLY A 83 -7.07 3.13 8.23
CA GLY A 83 -8.08 3.49 9.22
C GLY A 83 -8.49 2.30 10.10
N VAL A 84 -8.61 1.10 9.53
CA VAL A 84 -8.87 -0.13 10.30
C VAL A 84 -7.69 -0.48 11.21
N ALA A 85 -6.46 -0.38 10.71
CA ALA A 85 -5.25 -0.60 11.51
C ALA A 85 -5.18 0.39 12.70
N TYR A 86 -5.44 1.68 12.45
CA TYR A 86 -5.50 2.70 13.49
C TYR A 86 -6.59 2.41 14.53
N MET A 87 -7.83 2.13 14.09
CA MET A 87 -8.96 1.89 14.99
C MET A 87 -8.77 0.63 15.84
N THR A 88 -8.16 -0.43 15.28
CA THR A 88 -7.83 -1.65 16.03
C THR A 88 -6.93 -1.32 17.23
N ARG A 89 -5.88 -0.54 16.98
CA ARG A 89 -4.95 -0.09 18.04
C ARG A 89 -5.61 0.89 19.00
N ALA A 90 -6.31 1.90 18.49
CA ALA A 90 -6.90 2.97 19.31
C ALA A 90 -7.97 2.45 20.27
N LEU A 91 -8.75 1.45 19.86
CA LEU A 91 -9.79 0.82 20.67
C LEU A 91 -9.25 -0.40 21.46
N ARG A 92 -7.97 -0.73 21.35
CA ARG A 92 -7.34 -1.88 22.01
C ARG A 92 -8.04 -3.20 21.70
N LEU A 93 -8.40 -3.42 20.45
CA LEU A 93 -9.03 -4.64 19.98
C LEU A 93 -8.00 -5.73 19.69
N ASN A 94 -8.44 -6.98 19.65
CA ASN A 94 -7.54 -8.12 19.45
C ASN A 94 -7.08 -8.24 17.99
N LEU A 95 -7.95 -7.85 17.02
CA LEU A 95 -7.67 -8.02 15.61
C LEU A 95 -8.44 -6.99 14.78
N GLY A 96 -7.80 -6.47 13.75
CA GLY A 96 -8.43 -5.74 12.66
C GLY A 96 -8.53 -6.62 11.40
N VAL A 97 -9.66 -6.56 10.73
CA VAL A 97 -9.94 -7.29 9.49
C VAL A 97 -10.35 -6.29 8.43
N VAL A 98 -9.68 -6.32 7.28
CA VAL A 98 -10.02 -5.48 6.13
C VAL A 98 -10.48 -6.35 4.98
N ILE A 99 -11.64 -6.05 4.44
CA ILE A 99 -12.19 -6.69 3.24
C ILE A 99 -11.88 -5.79 2.05
N SER A 100 -10.80 -6.10 1.33
CA SER A 100 -10.37 -5.33 0.17
C SER A 100 -9.34 -6.10 -0.67
N ALA A 101 -9.34 -5.85 -1.98
CA ALA A 101 -8.27 -6.23 -2.90
C ALA A 101 -7.47 -5.02 -3.39
N SER A 102 -7.43 -3.90 -2.61
CA SER A 102 -6.67 -2.69 -2.89
C SER A 102 -6.95 -2.14 -4.30
N HIS A 103 -5.95 -2.09 -5.15
CA HIS A 103 -6.01 -1.51 -6.50
C HIS A 103 -6.60 -2.43 -7.59
N ASN A 104 -6.98 -3.67 -7.25
CA ASN A 104 -7.60 -4.57 -8.22
C ASN A 104 -8.98 -4.07 -8.66
N ALA A 105 -9.45 -4.50 -9.84
CA ALA A 105 -10.82 -4.26 -10.29
C ALA A 105 -11.84 -4.96 -9.38
N PHE A 106 -13.11 -4.54 -9.45
CA PHE A 106 -14.18 -4.97 -8.53
C PHE A 106 -14.49 -6.48 -8.50
N PRO A 107 -14.22 -7.30 -9.55
CA PRO A 107 -14.48 -8.73 -9.47
C PRO A 107 -13.60 -9.47 -8.46
N ASP A 108 -12.45 -8.89 -8.10
CA ASP A 108 -11.59 -9.43 -7.07
C ASP A 108 -11.94 -8.87 -5.69
N ASN A 109 -11.65 -9.65 -4.64
CA ASN A 109 -11.69 -9.18 -3.25
C ASN A 109 -10.59 -9.90 -2.44
N GLY A 110 -10.44 -9.50 -1.17
CA GLY A 110 -9.43 -10.10 -0.30
C GLY A 110 -9.67 -9.79 1.16
N ILE A 111 -8.92 -10.48 2.00
CA ILE A 111 -8.96 -10.30 3.46
C ILE A 111 -7.54 -10.04 3.95
N LYS A 112 -7.36 -8.91 4.64
CA LYS A 112 -6.12 -8.54 5.33
C LYS A 112 -6.38 -8.54 6.84
N PHE A 113 -5.34 -8.85 7.61
CA PHE A 113 -5.42 -8.89 9.06
C PHE A 113 -4.38 -7.98 9.70
N PHE A 114 -4.77 -7.30 10.79
CA PHE A 114 -3.92 -6.44 11.59
C PHE A 114 -3.98 -6.87 13.06
N SER A 115 -2.83 -6.93 13.70
CA SER A 115 -2.70 -7.24 15.13
C SER A 115 -3.33 -6.16 16.01
N ALA A 116 -3.43 -6.42 17.31
CA ALA A 116 -3.86 -5.43 18.31
C ALA A 116 -3.02 -4.13 18.29
N ARG A 117 -1.82 -4.17 17.73
CA ARG A 117 -0.95 -2.99 17.54
C ARG A 117 -1.19 -2.26 16.22
N GLY A 118 -2.12 -2.74 15.38
CA GLY A 118 -2.36 -2.19 14.05
C GLY A 118 -1.23 -2.50 13.05
N GLU A 119 -0.51 -3.59 13.25
CA GLU A 119 0.59 -4.07 12.43
C GLU A 119 0.18 -5.33 11.68
N LYS A 120 0.84 -5.63 10.56
CA LYS A 120 0.65 -6.91 9.86
C LYS A 120 1.03 -8.07 10.77
N LEU A 121 0.30 -9.17 10.65
CA LEU A 121 0.54 -10.36 11.44
C LEU A 121 1.73 -11.18 10.93
N PRO A 122 2.47 -11.85 11.84
CA PRO A 122 3.58 -12.72 11.45
C PRO A 122 3.08 -13.98 10.74
N GLU A 123 3.92 -14.55 9.88
CA GLU A 123 3.59 -15.77 9.14
C GLU A 123 3.21 -16.98 10.02
N GLU A 124 3.71 -17.01 11.25
CA GLU A 124 3.36 -18.07 12.19
C GLU A 124 1.89 -18.00 12.61
N TRP A 125 1.35 -16.79 12.78
CA TRP A 125 -0.06 -16.62 13.05
C TRP A 125 -0.92 -17.08 11.87
N GLU A 126 -0.52 -16.74 10.63
CA GLU A 126 -1.17 -17.18 9.41
C GLU A 126 -1.20 -18.74 9.31
N ARG A 127 -0.10 -19.39 9.67
CA ARG A 127 -0.02 -20.87 9.74
C ARG A 127 -0.94 -21.48 10.80
N ARG A 128 -1.07 -20.83 11.97
CA ARG A 128 -2.04 -21.26 13.01
C ARG A 128 -3.47 -21.20 12.49
N VAL A 129 -3.82 -20.14 11.74
CA VAL A 129 -5.15 -20.00 11.12
C VAL A 129 -5.39 -21.08 10.07
N GLU A 130 -4.43 -21.34 9.17
CA GLU A 130 -4.58 -22.40 8.16
C GLU A 130 -4.70 -23.80 8.79
N ALA A 131 -3.98 -24.06 9.87
CA ALA A 131 -4.14 -25.30 10.63
C ALA A 131 -5.56 -25.43 11.22
N ALA A 132 -6.09 -24.34 11.81
CA ALA A 132 -7.44 -24.31 12.35
C ALA A 132 -8.53 -24.44 11.27
N LEU A 133 -8.28 -23.93 10.04
CA LEU A 133 -9.17 -24.09 8.88
C LEU A 133 -9.27 -25.55 8.41
N ALA A 134 -8.21 -26.33 8.60
CA ALA A 134 -8.19 -27.75 8.21
C ALA A 134 -8.95 -28.66 9.18
N GLU A 135 -9.21 -28.16 10.41
CA GLU A 135 -9.96 -28.90 11.41
C GLU A 135 -11.49 -28.75 11.22
N PRO A 136 -12.29 -29.75 11.65
CA PRO A 136 -13.74 -29.59 11.72
C PRO A 136 -14.16 -28.42 12.62
N ALA A 137 -15.13 -27.63 12.18
CA ALA A 137 -15.63 -26.52 12.96
C ALA A 137 -16.32 -27.02 14.25
N GLN A 138 -16.03 -26.34 15.36
CA GLN A 138 -16.62 -26.59 16.67
C GLN A 138 -17.34 -25.33 17.13
N TRP A 139 -18.65 -25.31 16.93
CA TRP A 139 -19.49 -24.16 17.29
C TRP A 139 -19.65 -24.06 18.81
N VAL A 140 -19.61 -22.84 19.33
CA VAL A 140 -19.96 -22.59 20.74
C VAL A 140 -21.48 -22.76 20.95
N ASP A 141 -21.90 -22.96 22.20
CA ASP A 141 -23.32 -22.95 22.57
C ASP A 141 -23.92 -21.53 22.48
N SER A 142 -25.24 -21.44 22.63
CA SER A 142 -25.97 -20.15 22.54
C SER A 142 -25.51 -19.11 23.54
N ALA A 143 -25.01 -19.50 24.71
CA ALA A 143 -24.52 -18.59 25.73
C ALA A 143 -23.13 -18.06 25.42
N GLY A 144 -22.36 -18.82 24.62
CA GLY A 144 -21.01 -18.50 24.21
C GLY A 144 -20.89 -17.68 22.92
N LEU A 145 -22.00 -17.41 22.21
CA LEU A 145 -21.96 -16.68 20.93
C LEU A 145 -21.45 -15.24 21.10
N GLY A 146 -20.61 -14.80 20.16
CA GLY A 146 -20.19 -13.41 20.05
C GLY A 146 -21.30 -12.50 19.53
N LYS A 147 -21.19 -11.21 19.80
CA LYS A 147 -22.16 -10.17 19.37
C LYS A 147 -21.53 -9.24 18.36
N ALA A 148 -22.25 -9.00 17.26
CA ALA A 148 -21.89 -7.95 16.31
C ALA A 148 -22.59 -6.63 16.63
N ARG A 149 -21.88 -5.51 16.41
CA ARG A 149 -22.41 -4.15 16.53
C ARG A 149 -21.70 -3.21 15.57
N ARG A 150 -22.38 -2.14 15.16
CA ARG A 150 -21.77 -1.09 14.35
C ARG A 150 -20.99 -0.12 15.23
N LEU A 151 -19.91 0.42 14.65
CA LEU A 151 -19.09 1.48 15.21
C LEU A 151 -19.27 2.73 14.35
N ASP A 152 -20.21 3.58 14.77
CA ASP A 152 -20.68 4.70 13.95
C ASP A 152 -19.69 5.89 13.91
N ASP A 153 -18.79 6.01 14.87
CA ASP A 153 -17.81 7.11 14.98
C ASP A 153 -16.42 6.81 14.39
N ALA A 154 -16.23 5.64 13.77
CA ALA A 154 -14.94 5.21 13.22
C ALA A 154 -14.38 6.20 12.20
N ARG A 155 -15.23 6.72 11.31
CA ARG A 155 -14.86 7.72 10.28
C ARG A 155 -14.31 9.00 10.91
N GLY A 156 -15.04 9.60 11.85
CA GLY A 156 -14.60 10.84 12.51
C GLY A 156 -13.30 10.66 13.29
N ARG A 157 -13.15 9.54 14.00
CA ARG A 157 -11.91 9.23 14.71
C ARG A 157 -10.70 9.13 13.77
N TYR A 158 -10.87 8.50 12.60
CA TYR A 158 -9.79 8.38 11.65
C TYR A 158 -9.48 9.71 10.95
N ILE A 159 -10.47 10.55 10.66
CA ILE A 159 -10.27 11.93 10.17
C ILE A 159 -9.41 12.71 11.17
N GLU A 160 -9.77 12.72 12.46
CA GLU A 160 -9.01 13.40 13.50
C GLU A 160 -7.58 12.86 13.63
N PHE A 161 -7.40 11.54 13.51
CA PHE A 161 -6.07 10.95 13.49
C PHE A 161 -5.23 11.46 12.32
N CYS A 162 -5.76 11.43 11.09
CA CYS A 162 -5.05 11.94 9.91
C CYS A 162 -4.65 13.41 10.08
N LYS A 163 -5.60 14.27 10.51
CA LYS A 163 -5.34 15.67 10.79
C LYS A 163 -4.25 15.87 11.84
N GLY A 164 -4.23 15.04 12.87
CA GLY A 164 -3.22 15.05 13.93
C GLY A 164 -1.81 14.73 13.46
N THR A 165 -1.63 14.17 12.24
CA THR A 165 -0.30 13.94 11.64
C THR A 165 0.27 15.17 10.95
N PHE A 166 -0.58 16.12 10.58
CA PHE A 166 -0.21 17.42 10.01
C PHE A 166 0.18 18.42 11.12
N SER A 167 1.19 19.25 10.87
CA SER A 167 1.65 20.21 11.88
C SER A 167 0.57 21.24 12.21
N SER A 168 0.31 21.46 13.50
CA SER A 168 -0.63 22.48 13.97
C SER A 168 -0.22 23.93 13.66
N GLU A 169 1.04 24.15 13.29
CA GLU A 169 1.57 25.46 12.88
C GLU A 169 1.29 25.77 11.41
N LEU A 170 0.81 24.79 10.65
CA LEU A 170 0.55 24.88 9.22
C LEU A 170 -0.95 24.80 8.93
N THR A 171 -1.33 25.25 7.75
CA THR A 171 -2.70 25.16 7.25
C THR A 171 -2.68 24.93 5.74
N LEU A 172 -3.69 24.25 5.23
CA LEU A 172 -3.92 24.12 3.80
C LEU A 172 -4.80 25.26 3.23
N LYS A 173 -5.11 26.28 4.06
CA LYS A 173 -5.89 27.44 3.62
C LYS A 173 -5.21 28.14 2.44
N GLY A 174 -6.00 28.41 1.40
CA GLY A 174 -5.51 29.01 0.15
C GLY A 174 -5.07 27.98 -0.89
N LEU A 175 -4.95 26.71 -0.52
CA LEU A 175 -4.71 25.64 -1.48
C LEU A 175 -6.04 25.08 -2.02
N LYS A 176 -6.09 24.91 -3.33
CA LYS A 176 -7.13 24.14 -4.02
C LYS A 176 -6.57 22.78 -4.37
N ILE A 177 -7.23 21.72 -3.92
CA ILE A 177 -6.75 20.34 -4.04
C ILE A 177 -7.85 19.48 -4.68
N VAL A 178 -7.52 18.77 -5.75
CA VAL A 178 -8.37 17.70 -6.28
C VAL A 178 -8.05 16.41 -5.53
N VAL A 179 -9.06 15.77 -4.97
CA VAL A 179 -8.92 14.49 -4.25
C VAL A 179 -9.65 13.41 -5.02
N ASP A 180 -8.90 12.44 -5.51
CA ASP A 180 -9.39 11.24 -6.21
C ASP A 180 -9.32 10.04 -5.26
N ALA A 181 -10.48 9.59 -4.79
CA ALA A 181 -10.60 8.45 -3.87
C ALA A 181 -10.87 7.11 -4.59
N ALA A 182 -10.66 7.02 -5.90
CA ALA A 182 -10.80 5.79 -6.69
C ALA A 182 -12.18 5.08 -6.56
N ASN A 183 -13.24 5.79 -6.20
CA ASN A 183 -14.52 5.22 -5.72
C ASN A 183 -14.33 4.17 -4.62
N GLY A 184 -13.26 4.27 -3.84
CA GLY A 184 -12.81 3.34 -2.82
C GLY A 184 -13.18 3.75 -1.40
N ALA A 185 -12.54 3.11 -0.43
CA ALA A 185 -12.84 3.24 1.00
C ALA A 185 -12.67 4.66 1.57
N ALA A 186 -11.85 5.50 0.91
CA ALA A 186 -11.58 6.87 1.34
C ALA A 186 -12.55 7.91 0.79
N TYR A 187 -13.59 7.52 0.03
CA TYR A 187 -14.48 8.43 -0.70
C TYR A 187 -15.15 9.53 0.14
N HIS A 188 -15.33 9.30 1.43
CA HIS A 188 -15.79 10.30 2.38
C HIS A 188 -14.64 10.91 3.19
N VAL A 189 -13.74 10.04 3.68
CA VAL A 189 -12.70 10.44 4.64
C VAL A 189 -11.69 11.40 4.02
N ALA A 190 -11.20 11.08 2.81
CA ALA A 190 -10.11 11.88 2.23
C ALA A 190 -10.53 13.32 1.93
N PRO A 191 -11.67 13.59 1.25
CA PRO A 191 -12.13 14.95 1.04
C PRO A 191 -12.30 15.73 2.35
N ASP A 192 -12.87 15.10 3.39
CA ASP A 192 -13.11 15.75 4.68
C ASP A 192 -11.79 16.13 5.38
N VAL A 193 -10.77 15.25 5.37
CA VAL A 193 -9.46 15.53 5.99
C VAL A 193 -8.83 16.81 5.40
N PHE A 194 -8.76 16.91 4.08
CA PHE A 194 -8.16 18.09 3.43
C PHE A 194 -9.01 19.34 3.61
N HIS A 195 -10.33 19.22 3.56
CA HIS A 195 -11.25 20.33 3.79
C HIS A 195 -11.13 20.88 5.23
N GLU A 196 -11.12 20.01 6.22
CA GLU A 196 -11.01 20.42 7.62
C GLU A 196 -9.65 21.03 7.99
N LEU A 197 -8.60 20.74 7.20
CA LEU A 197 -7.31 21.44 7.30
C LEU A 197 -7.26 22.77 6.53
N GLY A 198 -8.37 23.18 5.90
CA GLY A 198 -8.57 24.48 5.28
C GLY A 198 -8.46 24.54 3.76
N ALA A 199 -8.25 23.41 3.08
CA ALA A 199 -8.18 23.40 1.62
C ALA A 199 -9.55 23.61 0.95
N GLU A 200 -9.55 24.25 -0.23
CA GLU A 200 -10.65 24.15 -1.19
C GLU A 200 -10.56 22.81 -1.89
N VAL A 201 -11.50 21.88 -1.61
CA VAL A 201 -11.45 20.50 -2.09
C VAL A 201 -12.39 20.29 -3.27
N ILE A 202 -11.87 19.69 -4.34
CA ILE A 202 -12.64 19.15 -5.45
C ILE A 202 -12.54 17.63 -5.38
N ALA A 203 -13.62 16.96 -5.01
CA ALA A 203 -13.68 15.51 -4.89
C ALA A 203 -14.06 14.86 -6.22
N ILE A 204 -13.26 13.87 -6.67
CA ILE A 204 -13.56 13.01 -7.81
C ILE A 204 -13.36 11.55 -7.39
N GLY A 205 -13.92 10.59 -8.14
CA GLY A 205 -13.86 9.20 -7.73
C GLY A 205 -14.48 8.96 -6.35
N CYS A 206 -15.57 9.69 -6.01
CA CYS A 206 -16.22 9.66 -4.71
C CYS A 206 -17.70 9.25 -4.78
N SER A 207 -18.11 8.54 -5.83
CA SER A 207 -19.47 8.06 -6.03
C SER A 207 -19.49 6.54 -6.28
N PRO A 208 -19.15 5.73 -5.24
CA PRO A 208 -19.07 4.29 -5.39
C PRO A 208 -20.45 3.67 -5.63
N ASP A 209 -20.53 2.76 -6.60
CA ASP A 209 -21.74 1.97 -6.90
C ASP A 209 -21.59 0.46 -6.59
N GLY A 210 -20.44 0.08 -6.04
CA GLY A 210 -20.09 -1.30 -5.69
C GLY A 210 -19.33 -2.04 -6.80
N THR A 211 -19.28 -1.50 -8.02
CA THR A 211 -18.65 -2.14 -9.19
C THR A 211 -17.62 -1.24 -9.88
N ASN A 212 -17.53 0.02 -9.49
CA ASN A 212 -16.70 1.04 -10.13
C ASN A 212 -15.40 1.39 -9.38
N ILE A 213 -15.03 0.66 -8.33
CA ILE A 213 -13.78 0.88 -7.59
C ILE A 213 -12.55 0.77 -8.53
N ASN A 214 -11.64 1.74 -8.46
CA ASN A 214 -10.44 1.85 -9.32
C ASN A 214 -10.73 1.98 -10.84
N ALA A 215 -11.97 2.10 -11.26
CA ALA A 215 -12.33 2.14 -12.68
C ALA A 215 -12.13 3.54 -13.25
N GLY A 216 -10.97 3.79 -13.86
CA GLY A 216 -10.63 5.06 -14.50
C GLY A 216 -10.30 6.20 -13.52
N PHE A 217 -10.18 5.89 -12.24
CA PHE A 217 -9.84 6.80 -11.14
C PHE A 217 -8.74 6.22 -10.26
N GLY A 218 -8.15 7.09 -9.44
CA GLY A 218 -7.22 6.75 -8.38
C GLY A 218 -5.78 6.55 -8.82
N ALA A 219 -4.95 6.08 -7.89
CA ALA A 219 -3.49 6.00 -8.01
C ALA A 219 -2.99 5.12 -9.16
N THR A 220 -3.79 4.17 -9.64
CA THR A 220 -3.44 3.31 -10.79
C THR A 220 -3.96 3.83 -12.13
N ALA A 221 -4.85 4.83 -12.11
CA ALA A 221 -5.43 5.46 -13.31
C ALA A 221 -5.52 6.99 -13.14
N PRO A 222 -4.39 7.72 -12.96
CA PRO A 222 -4.37 9.12 -12.56
C PRO A 222 -4.80 10.10 -13.67
N GLY A 223 -5.20 9.63 -14.84
CA GLY A 223 -5.60 10.47 -15.96
C GLY A 223 -6.75 11.43 -15.65
N ALA A 224 -7.77 10.96 -14.93
CA ALA A 224 -8.88 11.79 -14.48
C ALA A 224 -8.42 12.88 -13.52
N LEU A 225 -7.52 12.55 -12.59
CA LEU A 225 -6.95 13.51 -11.65
C LEU A 225 -6.16 14.59 -12.37
N VAL A 226 -5.27 14.22 -13.30
CA VAL A 226 -4.47 15.17 -14.10
C VAL A 226 -5.37 16.13 -14.88
N ALA A 227 -6.44 15.61 -15.51
CA ALA A 227 -7.41 16.43 -16.23
C ALA A 227 -8.14 17.41 -15.29
N ALA A 228 -8.60 16.91 -14.13
CA ALA A 228 -9.33 17.72 -13.16
C ALA A 228 -8.44 18.83 -12.56
N VAL A 229 -7.18 18.55 -12.22
CA VAL A 229 -6.23 19.55 -11.73
C VAL A 229 -6.06 20.68 -12.75
N LYS A 230 -5.79 20.35 -14.01
CA LYS A 230 -5.61 21.34 -15.09
C LYS A 230 -6.86 22.17 -15.33
N THR A 231 -8.02 21.52 -15.38
CA THR A 231 -9.29 22.20 -15.71
C THR A 231 -9.77 23.11 -14.59
N SER A 232 -9.55 22.72 -13.33
CA SER A 232 -10.00 23.50 -12.17
C SER A 232 -8.99 24.56 -11.72
N GLY A 233 -7.76 24.55 -12.27
CA GLY A 233 -6.67 25.37 -11.80
C GLY A 233 -6.25 25.05 -10.35
N ALA A 234 -6.37 23.77 -9.96
CA ALA A 234 -5.95 23.34 -8.64
C ALA A 234 -4.43 23.37 -8.48
N HIS A 235 -3.96 23.62 -7.26
CA HIS A 235 -2.54 23.61 -6.93
C HIS A 235 -1.97 22.19 -6.91
N TYR A 236 -2.76 21.25 -6.40
CA TYR A 236 -2.36 19.83 -6.27
C TYR A 236 -3.53 18.89 -6.55
N GLY A 237 -3.18 17.69 -6.96
CA GLY A 237 -4.07 16.54 -7.02
C GLY A 237 -3.54 15.40 -6.17
N VAL A 238 -4.40 14.74 -5.42
CA VAL A 238 -4.12 13.58 -4.57
C VAL A 238 -4.90 12.40 -5.12
N ALA A 239 -4.23 11.34 -5.58
CA ALA A 239 -4.86 10.09 -5.97
C ALA A 239 -4.55 8.99 -4.95
N LEU A 240 -5.60 8.37 -4.45
CA LEU A 240 -5.54 7.19 -3.59
C LEU A 240 -5.94 5.95 -4.40
N ASP A 241 -5.63 4.75 -3.92
CA ASP A 241 -6.20 3.53 -4.47
C ASP A 241 -7.43 3.06 -3.67
N GLY A 242 -8.02 1.94 -4.06
CA GLY A 242 -9.32 1.50 -3.56
C GLY A 242 -9.42 1.34 -2.04
N ASP A 243 -8.34 1.04 -1.33
CA ASP A 243 -8.29 0.97 0.14
C ASP A 243 -7.38 2.03 0.77
N ALA A 244 -6.91 2.98 -0.04
CA ALA A 244 -6.19 4.20 0.35
C ALA A 244 -4.88 3.96 1.10
N ASP A 245 -4.21 2.85 0.84
CA ASP A 245 -2.86 2.58 1.35
C ASP A 245 -1.76 3.10 0.42
N ARG A 246 -2.11 3.64 -0.78
CA ARG A 246 -1.21 4.21 -1.78
C ARG A 246 -1.56 5.64 -2.13
N LEU A 247 -0.53 6.37 -2.56
CA LEU A 247 -0.58 7.77 -2.96
C LEU A 247 0.13 8.01 -4.29
N GLN A 248 -0.50 8.81 -5.14
CA GLN A 248 0.16 9.54 -6.22
C GLN A 248 -0.22 11.01 -6.10
N LEU A 249 0.68 11.92 -6.45
CA LEU A 249 0.42 13.36 -6.43
C LEU A 249 0.59 13.96 -7.82
N VAL A 250 -0.20 15.01 -8.09
CA VAL A 250 -0.13 15.80 -9.32
C VAL A 250 0.04 17.26 -8.93
N ASP A 251 0.94 18.00 -9.61
CA ASP A 251 1.07 19.45 -9.43
C ASP A 251 0.15 20.24 -10.37
N ALA A 252 0.12 21.56 -10.21
CA ALA A 252 -0.67 22.47 -11.03
C ALA A 252 -0.38 22.37 -12.54
N GLY A 253 0.85 21.98 -12.91
CA GLY A 253 1.26 21.72 -14.30
C GLY A 253 0.74 20.39 -14.85
N GLY A 254 0.19 19.53 -14.01
CA GLY A 254 -0.28 18.18 -14.36
C GLY A 254 0.86 17.15 -14.39
N ARG A 255 2.02 17.44 -13.78
CA ARG A 255 3.08 16.45 -13.60
C ARG A 255 2.69 15.49 -12.49
N LEU A 256 2.79 14.19 -12.78
CA LEU A 256 2.58 13.12 -11.81
C LEU A 256 3.88 12.81 -11.08
N TYR A 257 3.80 12.65 -9.76
CA TYR A 257 4.89 12.27 -8.87
C TYR A 257 4.59 10.90 -8.27
N ASN A 258 5.53 9.98 -8.41
CA ASN A 258 5.41 8.62 -7.89
C ASN A 258 5.91 8.50 -6.44
N GLY A 259 5.71 7.32 -5.84
CA GLY A 259 6.10 7.08 -4.45
C GLY A 259 7.58 7.29 -4.15
N ASP A 260 8.48 7.05 -5.10
CA ASP A 260 9.93 7.25 -4.90
C ASP A 260 10.26 8.76 -4.73
N GLU A 261 9.66 9.61 -5.57
CA GLU A 261 9.82 11.06 -5.48
C GLU A 261 9.18 11.61 -4.19
N LEU A 262 8.00 11.11 -3.83
CA LEU A 262 7.31 11.50 -2.61
C LEU A 262 8.08 11.10 -1.36
N LEU A 263 8.68 9.91 -1.34
CA LEU A 263 9.55 9.45 -0.26
C LEU A 263 10.76 10.40 -0.08
N TYR A 264 11.40 10.83 -1.17
CA TYR A 264 12.47 11.81 -1.11
C TYR A 264 12.02 13.13 -0.50
N LEU A 265 10.82 13.62 -0.86
CA LEU A 265 10.26 14.85 -0.26
C LEU A 265 10.03 14.69 1.25
N MET A 266 9.51 13.56 1.70
CA MET A 266 9.33 13.28 3.13
C MET A 266 10.66 13.24 3.88
N VAL A 267 11.71 12.66 3.28
CA VAL A 267 13.07 12.62 3.85
C VAL A 267 13.64 14.04 3.97
N THR A 268 13.55 14.83 2.90
CA THR A 268 14.15 16.17 2.88
C THR A 268 13.43 17.14 3.82
N ASP A 269 12.11 17.03 3.97
CA ASP A 269 11.36 17.81 4.95
C ASP A 269 11.79 17.51 6.38
N ARG A 270 11.95 16.22 6.73
CA ARG A 270 12.44 15.84 8.05
C ARG A 270 13.83 16.38 8.36
N LEU A 271 14.75 16.24 7.42
CA LEU A 271 16.10 16.77 7.56
C LEU A 271 16.10 18.28 7.74
N ALA A 272 15.25 19.00 6.99
CA ALA A 272 15.10 20.46 7.13
C ALA A 272 14.55 20.88 8.51
N GLN A 273 13.77 20.02 9.16
CA GLN A 273 13.29 20.21 10.53
C GLN A 273 14.31 19.82 11.61
N GLY A 274 15.49 19.34 11.23
CA GLY A 274 16.48 18.83 12.18
C GLY A 274 16.09 17.48 12.81
N LEU A 275 15.10 16.79 12.25
CA LEU A 275 14.69 15.46 12.70
C LEU A 275 15.65 14.39 12.18
N PRO A 276 16.03 13.40 12.99
CA PRO A 276 16.94 12.36 12.56
C PRO A 276 16.30 11.45 11.51
N VAL A 277 17.04 11.22 10.41
CA VAL A 277 16.72 10.22 9.40
C VAL A 277 17.96 9.34 9.20
N PRO A 278 18.15 8.32 10.05
CA PRO A 278 19.34 7.48 9.97
C PRO A 278 19.37 6.65 8.68
N GLY A 279 18.22 6.31 8.14
CA GLY A 279 18.13 5.58 6.89
C GLY A 279 16.70 5.44 6.37
N VAL A 280 16.61 5.00 5.13
CA VAL A 280 15.37 4.83 4.36
C VAL A 280 15.37 3.45 3.71
N VAL A 281 14.21 2.81 3.70
CA VAL A 281 14.01 1.54 3.00
C VAL A 281 13.17 1.76 1.76
N GLY A 282 13.77 1.52 0.59
CA GLY A 282 13.05 1.36 -0.67
C GLY A 282 12.93 -0.10 -1.06
N THR A 283 12.57 -0.35 -2.32
CA THR A 283 12.52 -1.72 -2.86
C THR A 283 13.56 -1.91 -3.98
N LEU A 284 13.69 -3.14 -4.44
CA LEU A 284 14.47 -3.44 -5.65
C LEU A 284 14.00 -2.63 -6.87
N MET A 285 12.79 -2.07 -6.84
CA MET A 285 12.23 -1.27 -7.95
C MET A 285 12.41 0.23 -7.76
N THR A 286 12.83 0.71 -6.59
CA THR A 286 13.08 2.14 -6.35
C THR A 286 14.09 2.70 -7.35
N ASN A 287 13.77 3.84 -7.94
CA ASN A 287 14.60 4.49 -8.94
C ASN A 287 15.98 4.84 -8.38
N LEU A 288 17.03 4.55 -9.15
CA LEU A 288 18.41 4.76 -8.70
C LEU A 288 18.72 6.23 -8.41
N ALA A 289 18.14 7.17 -9.18
CA ALA A 289 18.34 8.59 -8.93
C ALA A 289 17.87 9.02 -7.54
N VAL A 290 16.76 8.44 -7.07
CA VAL A 290 16.21 8.72 -5.73
C VAL A 290 17.12 8.16 -4.64
N GLU A 291 17.59 6.91 -4.79
CA GLU A 291 18.57 6.34 -3.86
C GLU A 291 19.82 7.21 -3.75
N LEU A 292 20.41 7.59 -4.89
CA LEU A 292 21.62 8.42 -4.92
C LEU A 292 21.38 9.77 -4.25
N ALA A 293 20.25 10.43 -4.55
CA ALA A 293 19.91 11.73 -3.96
C ALA A 293 19.70 11.65 -2.44
N ILE A 294 19.15 10.54 -1.93
CA ILE A 294 19.01 10.30 -0.49
C ILE A 294 20.38 10.09 0.16
N ARG A 295 21.25 9.29 -0.46
CA ARG A 295 22.63 9.05 0.02
C ARG A 295 23.48 10.32 0.02
N GLU A 296 23.33 11.21 -0.97
CA GLU A 296 23.99 12.51 -1.01
C GLU A 296 23.60 13.43 0.17
N ARG A 297 22.45 13.18 0.82
CA ARG A 297 22.02 13.86 2.05
C ARG A 297 22.63 13.26 3.32
N GLY A 298 23.51 12.25 3.20
CA GLY A 298 24.08 11.55 4.35
C GLY A 298 23.11 10.55 5.01
N VAL A 299 22.07 10.13 4.31
CA VAL A 299 21.06 9.18 4.79
C VAL A 299 21.35 7.80 4.18
N ASP A 300 21.39 6.77 5.01
CA ASP A 300 21.54 5.40 4.53
C ASP A 300 20.32 4.95 3.72
N PHE A 301 20.55 4.11 2.72
CA PHE A 301 19.48 3.55 1.89
C PHE A 301 19.62 2.03 1.76
N VAL A 302 18.52 1.31 1.98
CA VAL A 302 18.46 -0.15 1.84
C VAL A 302 17.34 -0.53 0.90
N ARG A 303 17.60 -1.51 0.03
CA ARG A 303 16.61 -2.09 -0.87
C ARG A 303 16.06 -3.39 -0.31
N ALA A 304 14.79 -3.38 0.07
CA ALA A 304 14.03 -4.58 0.38
C ALA A 304 13.57 -5.30 -0.90
N LYS A 305 13.08 -6.52 -0.77
CA LYS A 305 12.28 -7.18 -1.81
C LYS A 305 11.04 -6.34 -2.11
N VAL A 306 10.48 -6.51 -3.32
CA VAL A 306 9.23 -5.83 -3.71
C VAL A 306 8.07 -6.37 -2.86
N GLY A 307 7.33 -5.47 -2.24
CA GLY A 307 6.21 -5.73 -1.36
C GLY A 307 6.34 -5.01 -0.02
N ASP A 308 5.28 -4.38 0.40
CA ASP A 308 5.19 -3.56 1.60
C ASP A 308 5.60 -4.29 2.89
N ARG A 309 5.30 -5.60 3.01
CA ARG A 309 5.76 -6.44 4.12
C ARG A 309 7.28 -6.40 4.28
N TYR A 310 8.02 -6.54 3.18
CA TYR A 310 9.48 -6.57 3.23
C TYR A 310 10.10 -5.22 3.56
N VAL A 311 9.47 -4.14 3.09
CA VAL A 311 9.87 -2.77 3.47
C VAL A 311 9.66 -2.56 4.97
N LEU A 312 8.51 -2.96 5.51
CA LEU A 312 8.20 -2.87 6.93
C LEU A 312 9.16 -3.71 7.79
N GLU A 313 9.44 -4.95 7.40
CA GLU A 313 10.37 -5.84 8.10
C GLU A 313 11.77 -5.22 8.21
N GLU A 314 12.30 -4.65 7.12
CA GLU A 314 13.61 -3.98 7.11
C GLU A 314 13.61 -2.70 7.96
N LEU A 315 12.52 -1.92 7.95
CA LEU A 315 12.38 -0.74 8.81
C LEU A 315 12.42 -1.11 10.29
N LEU A 316 11.64 -2.12 10.67
CA LEU A 316 11.57 -2.59 12.07
C LEU A 316 12.91 -3.18 12.54
N ALA A 317 13.58 -3.98 11.69
CA ALA A 317 14.87 -4.58 12.00
C ALA A 317 15.98 -3.54 12.25
N ARG A 318 15.89 -2.36 11.60
CA ARG A 318 16.88 -1.28 11.70
C ARG A 318 16.47 -0.18 12.68
N GLY A 319 15.23 -0.17 13.16
CA GLY A 319 14.67 0.93 13.92
C GLY A 319 14.51 2.21 13.10
N TRP A 320 14.35 2.08 11.77
CA TRP A 320 14.13 3.19 10.86
C TRP A 320 12.64 3.47 10.68
N GLN A 321 12.31 4.67 10.22
CA GLN A 321 10.92 5.12 10.22
C GLN A 321 10.36 5.40 8.83
N LEU A 322 11.21 5.73 7.84
CA LEU A 322 10.77 6.11 6.50
C LEU A 322 11.11 5.03 5.48
N GLY A 323 10.13 4.65 4.69
CA GLY A 323 10.32 3.73 3.58
C GLY A 323 9.13 3.74 2.64
N GLY A 324 9.24 3.02 1.52
CA GLY A 324 8.13 2.92 0.59
C GLY A 324 8.50 2.34 -0.77
N GLU A 325 7.52 2.37 -1.63
CA GLU A 325 7.58 1.85 -2.99
C GLU A 325 7.17 2.90 -4.01
N GLY A 326 7.72 2.85 -5.21
CA GLY A 326 7.32 3.71 -6.32
C GLY A 326 5.82 3.64 -6.68
N SER A 327 5.15 2.55 -6.28
CA SER A 327 3.70 2.38 -6.40
C SER A 327 2.88 3.34 -5.53
N GLY A 328 3.53 4.07 -4.61
CA GLY A 328 2.90 5.03 -3.70
C GLY A 328 2.57 4.48 -2.31
N HIS A 329 2.89 3.21 -2.00
CA HIS A 329 2.78 2.71 -0.64
C HIS A 329 3.94 3.24 0.19
N LEU A 330 3.68 4.25 1.02
CA LEU A 330 4.68 4.97 1.80
C LEU A 330 4.47 4.73 3.29
N LEU A 331 5.57 4.53 4.00
CA LEU A 331 5.62 4.25 5.43
C LEU A 331 6.30 5.41 6.17
N ALA A 332 5.65 5.90 7.22
CA ALA A 332 6.18 6.83 8.21
C ALA A 332 5.82 6.28 9.59
N LEU A 333 6.65 5.36 10.11
CA LEU A 333 6.31 4.54 11.28
C LEU A 333 6.16 5.33 12.59
N ASP A 334 6.68 6.56 12.65
CA ASP A 334 6.40 7.50 13.75
C ASP A 334 5.00 8.12 13.69
N LYS A 335 4.33 8.02 12.53
CA LYS A 335 2.96 8.54 12.32
C LYS A 335 1.94 7.40 12.32
N HIS A 336 2.21 6.35 11.54
CA HIS A 336 1.29 5.23 11.41
C HIS A 336 2.05 3.89 11.30
N THR A 337 1.43 2.80 11.73
CA THR A 337 2.02 1.45 11.73
C THR A 337 1.97 0.74 10.38
N THR A 338 1.31 1.32 9.39
CA THR A 338 1.18 0.79 8.01
C THR A 338 1.20 1.95 7.03
N GLY A 339 1.30 1.65 5.71
CA GLY A 339 1.16 2.65 4.67
C GLY A 339 -0.22 3.32 4.70
N ASP A 340 -0.22 4.64 4.53
CA ASP A 340 -1.43 5.47 4.57
C ASP A 340 -1.30 6.59 3.53
N GLY A 341 -2.12 6.50 2.49
CA GLY A 341 -2.07 7.46 1.39
C GLY A 341 -2.47 8.88 1.82
N ILE A 342 -3.41 9.02 2.76
CA ILE A 342 -3.84 10.33 3.27
C ILE A 342 -2.75 10.95 4.13
N VAL A 343 -2.20 10.20 5.10
CA VAL A 343 -1.09 10.68 5.94
C VAL A 343 0.13 11.02 5.10
N SER A 344 0.47 10.18 4.11
CA SER A 344 1.58 10.44 3.20
C SER A 344 1.37 11.73 2.39
N ALA A 345 0.15 11.96 1.88
CA ALA A 345 -0.18 13.21 1.18
C ALA A 345 -0.03 14.43 2.11
N LEU A 346 -0.49 14.33 3.34
CA LEU A 346 -0.35 15.40 4.33
C LEU A 346 1.12 15.71 4.64
N LEU A 347 1.98 14.68 4.78
CA LEU A 347 3.41 14.88 5.03
C LEU A 347 4.11 15.57 3.84
N VAL A 348 3.76 15.22 2.61
CA VAL A 348 4.31 15.89 1.41
C VAL A 348 3.79 17.31 1.27
N LEU A 349 2.49 17.55 1.47
CA LEU A 349 1.92 18.89 1.45
C LEU A 349 2.48 19.79 2.56
N GLN A 350 2.77 19.21 3.72
CA GLN A 350 3.45 19.89 4.81
C GLN A 350 4.83 20.41 4.39
N ALA A 351 5.61 19.63 3.64
CA ALA A 351 6.88 20.05 3.07
C ALA A 351 6.72 21.25 2.13
N ALA A 352 5.70 21.21 1.26
CA ALA A 352 5.38 22.33 0.35
C ALA A 352 4.97 23.59 1.10
N CYS A 353 4.07 23.48 2.09
CA CYS A 353 3.63 24.61 2.91
C CYS A 353 4.77 25.25 3.72
N ARG A 354 5.73 24.45 4.21
CA ARG A 354 6.86 24.92 5.01
C ARG A 354 7.88 25.70 4.20
N THR A 355 8.10 25.26 2.98
CA THR A 355 9.16 25.84 2.12
C THR A 355 8.67 26.92 1.18
N ASP A 356 7.36 27.07 1.00
CA ASP A 356 6.73 27.90 -0.05
C ASP A 356 7.31 27.60 -1.45
N ARG A 357 7.67 26.31 -1.69
CA ARG A 357 8.23 25.83 -2.95
C ARG A 357 7.30 24.82 -3.59
N SER A 358 7.22 24.85 -4.92
CA SER A 358 6.53 23.81 -5.67
C SER A 358 7.26 22.47 -5.55
N MET A 359 6.54 21.36 -5.79
CA MET A 359 7.14 20.02 -5.78
C MET A 359 8.28 19.90 -6.79
N SER A 360 8.14 20.49 -7.98
CA SER A 360 9.21 20.50 -8.98
C SER A 360 10.46 21.24 -8.51
N GLN A 361 10.32 22.34 -7.76
CA GLN A 361 11.44 23.05 -7.17
C GLN A 361 12.10 22.26 -6.03
N MET A 362 11.33 21.55 -5.22
CA MET A 362 11.87 20.69 -4.17
C MET A 362 12.62 19.47 -4.74
N LEU A 363 12.22 19.01 -5.93
CA LEU A 363 12.83 17.89 -6.66
C LEU A 363 13.85 18.33 -7.75
N GLU A 364 14.28 19.59 -7.77
CA GLU A 364 15.18 20.11 -8.82
C GLU A 364 16.49 19.31 -8.97
N ARG A 365 16.91 18.62 -7.90
CA ARG A 365 18.12 17.76 -7.88
C ARG A 365 17.83 16.28 -8.13
N VAL A 366 16.57 15.92 -8.33
CA VAL A 366 16.14 14.53 -8.54
C VAL A 366 15.49 14.42 -9.91
N SER A 367 16.20 13.84 -10.86
CA SER A 367 15.65 13.47 -12.16
C SER A 367 15.62 11.95 -12.24
N LEU A 368 14.43 11.37 -12.29
CA LEU A 368 14.30 9.92 -12.37
C LEU A 368 15.05 9.39 -13.59
N TYR A 369 15.81 8.34 -13.39
CA TYR A 369 16.47 7.66 -14.49
C TYR A 369 15.42 6.92 -15.34
N PRO A 370 15.51 7.01 -16.66
CA PRO A 370 14.74 6.17 -17.55
C PRO A 370 14.88 4.69 -17.19
N GLN A 371 13.74 4.02 -17.09
CA GLN A 371 13.64 2.61 -16.73
C GLN A 371 13.01 1.82 -17.88
N VAL A 372 13.68 0.80 -18.35
CA VAL A 372 13.19 -0.12 -19.38
C VAL A 372 12.93 -1.48 -18.72
N LEU A 373 11.73 -2.03 -18.92
CA LEU A 373 11.33 -3.35 -18.43
C LEU A 373 10.92 -4.23 -19.61
N ILE A 374 11.66 -5.32 -19.84
CA ILE A 374 11.37 -6.31 -20.86
C ILE A 374 10.95 -7.62 -20.20
N ASN A 375 9.76 -8.11 -20.54
CA ASN A 375 9.28 -9.43 -20.14
C ASN A 375 9.68 -10.47 -21.19
N VAL A 376 10.50 -11.45 -20.82
CA VAL A 376 10.92 -12.53 -21.71
C VAL A 376 10.32 -13.85 -21.28
N ARG A 377 9.58 -14.52 -22.15
CA ARG A 377 9.10 -15.87 -21.89
C ARG A 377 10.28 -16.85 -21.90
N VAL A 378 10.36 -17.66 -20.85
CA VAL A 378 11.41 -18.68 -20.70
C VAL A 378 10.76 -20.05 -20.56
N GLN A 379 11.52 -21.10 -20.96
CA GLN A 379 11.04 -22.48 -20.79
C GLN A 379 11.03 -22.81 -19.29
N PRO A 380 9.96 -23.43 -18.78
CA PRO A 380 9.89 -23.88 -17.39
C PRO A 380 11.03 -24.86 -17.06
N GLY A 381 11.63 -24.70 -15.87
CA GLY A 381 12.67 -25.62 -15.38
C GLY A 381 14.09 -25.28 -15.84
N ILE A 382 14.30 -24.30 -16.71
CA ILE A 382 15.63 -23.81 -17.07
C ILE A 382 16.04 -22.71 -16.08
N ASP A 383 17.16 -22.94 -15.41
CA ASP A 383 17.82 -21.88 -14.62
C ASP A 383 18.61 -20.95 -15.54
N TRP A 384 17.94 -19.88 -15.97
CA TRP A 384 18.53 -18.85 -16.82
C TRP A 384 19.67 -18.08 -16.12
N SER A 385 19.71 -18.07 -14.78
CA SER A 385 20.66 -17.27 -14.00
C SER A 385 22.11 -17.80 -14.12
N VAL A 386 22.26 -19.09 -14.46
CA VAL A 386 23.56 -19.76 -14.67
C VAL A 386 23.95 -19.86 -16.16
N ASN A 387 23.14 -19.32 -17.08
CA ASN A 387 23.47 -19.31 -18.50
C ASN A 387 24.76 -18.46 -18.71
N PRO A 388 25.87 -19.05 -19.24
CA PRO A 388 27.15 -18.34 -19.37
C PRO A 388 27.05 -17.05 -20.17
N LYS A 389 26.27 -17.06 -21.27
CA LYS A 389 26.05 -15.87 -22.10
C LYS A 389 25.30 -14.77 -21.35
N MET A 390 24.30 -15.13 -20.54
CA MET A 390 23.57 -14.18 -19.68
C MET A 390 24.51 -13.55 -18.65
N VAL A 391 25.34 -14.36 -17.98
CA VAL A 391 26.29 -13.88 -16.98
C VAL A 391 27.27 -12.92 -17.62
N GLU A 392 27.88 -13.27 -18.76
CA GLU A 392 28.83 -12.43 -19.50
C GLU A 392 28.23 -11.08 -19.89
N VAL A 393 27.02 -11.10 -20.52
CA VAL A 393 26.34 -9.87 -20.95
C VAL A 393 25.93 -9.03 -19.76
N ARG A 394 25.42 -9.64 -18.66
CA ARG A 394 25.08 -8.92 -17.45
C ARG A 394 26.28 -8.21 -16.83
N GLU A 395 27.43 -8.88 -16.76
CA GLU A 395 28.66 -8.27 -16.24
C GLU A 395 29.18 -7.14 -17.14
N ALA A 396 29.08 -7.32 -18.46
CA ALA A 396 29.48 -6.28 -19.42
C ALA A 396 28.58 -5.04 -19.28
N VAL A 397 27.26 -5.23 -19.26
CA VAL A 397 26.28 -4.15 -19.07
C VAL A 397 26.44 -3.49 -17.71
N THR A 398 26.67 -4.25 -16.64
CA THR A 398 26.88 -3.68 -15.30
C THR A 398 28.15 -2.81 -15.26
N ARG A 399 29.23 -3.23 -15.91
CA ARG A 399 30.45 -2.41 -16.02
C ARG A 399 30.24 -1.16 -16.85
N GLU A 400 29.51 -1.26 -17.97
CA GLU A 400 29.16 -0.14 -18.83
C GLU A 400 28.33 0.92 -18.12
N LEU A 401 27.33 0.50 -17.34
CA LEU A 401 26.46 1.39 -16.57
C LEU A 401 27.18 2.03 -15.36
N GLY A 402 28.15 1.32 -14.76
CA GLY A 402 28.88 1.78 -13.58
C GLY A 402 27.94 2.25 -12.46
N ASN A 403 28.16 3.47 -11.98
CA ASN A 403 27.32 4.10 -10.94
C ASN A 403 26.15 4.91 -11.52
N THR A 404 26.00 4.98 -12.84
CA THR A 404 25.00 5.80 -13.54
C THR A 404 23.82 4.99 -14.06
N GLY A 405 23.76 3.72 -13.68
CA GLY A 405 22.65 2.83 -14.03
C GLY A 405 22.72 1.51 -13.26
N ARG A 406 21.75 0.65 -13.47
CA ARG A 406 21.70 -0.68 -12.86
C ARG A 406 20.87 -1.67 -13.65
N VAL A 407 21.11 -2.93 -13.37
CA VAL A 407 20.39 -4.08 -13.94
C VAL A 407 19.68 -4.83 -12.82
N LEU A 408 18.42 -5.19 -13.05
CA LEU A 408 17.67 -6.12 -12.21
C LEU A 408 17.01 -7.19 -13.09
N ILE A 409 17.38 -8.45 -12.88
CA ILE A 409 16.79 -9.58 -13.59
C ILE A 409 16.15 -10.49 -12.55
N ARG A 410 14.87 -10.78 -12.72
CA ARG A 410 14.13 -11.62 -11.76
C ARG A 410 13.05 -12.45 -12.45
N PRO A 411 12.72 -13.64 -11.92
CA PRO A 411 11.57 -14.39 -12.39
C PRO A 411 10.27 -13.66 -12.06
N SER A 412 9.22 -13.88 -12.85
CA SER A 412 7.86 -13.54 -12.46
C SER A 412 7.35 -14.55 -11.44
N GLY A 413 6.63 -14.08 -10.42
CA GLY A 413 6.04 -14.98 -9.41
C GLY A 413 4.82 -15.76 -9.89
N THR A 414 4.19 -15.32 -11.00
CA THR A 414 2.89 -15.85 -11.46
C THR A 414 2.89 -16.39 -12.88
N GLU A 415 3.91 -16.07 -13.67
CA GLU A 415 3.98 -16.44 -15.09
C GLU A 415 5.37 -17.00 -15.42
N PRO A 416 5.52 -17.83 -16.45
CA PRO A 416 6.81 -18.35 -16.91
C PRO A 416 7.59 -17.26 -17.68
N LEU A 417 7.88 -16.18 -17.00
CA LEU A 417 8.56 -15.00 -17.53
C LEU A 417 9.76 -14.64 -16.66
N VAL A 418 10.82 -14.14 -17.30
CA VAL A 418 11.91 -13.40 -16.66
C VAL A 418 11.74 -11.92 -16.99
N ARG A 419 11.78 -11.10 -15.97
CA ARG A 419 11.70 -9.64 -16.07
C ARG A 419 13.10 -9.07 -16.06
N VAL A 420 13.51 -8.46 -17.18
CA VAL A 420 14.77 -7.75 -17.33
C VAL A 420 14.48 -6.27 -17.19
N MET A 421 14.99 -5.64 -16.16
CA MET A 421 14.89 -4.21 -15.93
C MET A 421 16.27 -3.57 -15.98
N VAL A 422 16.38 -2.47 -16.72
CA VAL A 422 17.58 -1.63 -16.78
C VAL A 422 17.18 -0.18 -16.51
N GLU A 423 17.92 0.47 -15.65
CA GLU A 423 17.89 1.92 -15.45
C GLU A 423 19.20 2.52 -15.90
N ALA A 424 19.16 3.65 -16.59
CA ALA A 424 20.33 4.44 -16.96
C ALA A 424 19.98 5.93 -17.03
N GLN A 425 20.98 6.82 -16.96
CA GLN A 425 20.76 8.27 -17.12
C GLN A 425 20.20 8.64 -18.49
N LYS A 426 20.45 7.84 -19.52
CA LYS A 426 19.94 8.05 -20.88
C LYS A 426 19.00 6.92 -21.27
N ALA A 427 17.88 7.28 -21.89
CA ALA A 427 16.85 6.33 -22.29
C ALA A 427 17.32 5.33 -23.35
N ASP A 428 18.10 5.80 -24.33
CA ASP A 428 18.70 4.98 -25.39
C ASP A 428 19.68 3.94 -24.82
N GLN A 429 20.50 4.32 -23.84
CA GLN A 429 21.38 3.41 -23.14
C GLN A 429 20.61 2.35 -22.33
N ALA A 430 19.53 2.77 -21.61
CA ALA A 430 18.69 1.83 -20.87
C ALA A 430 18.05 0.81 -21.81
N GLN A 431 17.57 1.25 -22.98
CA GLN A 431 16.94 0.40 -23.99
C GLN A 431 17.96 -0.59 -24.60
N ASP A 432 19.11 -0.11 -25.08
CA ASP A 432 20.15 -0.98 -25.67
C ASP A 432 20.60 -2.07 -24.69
N CYS A 433 20.90 -1.67 -23.45
CA CYS A 433 21.32 -2.61 -22.41
C CYS A 433 20.22 -3.65 -22.08
N ALA A 434 18.96 -3.23 -22.03
CA ALA A 434 17.83 -4.13 -21.77
C ALA A 434 17.63 -5.12 -22.93
N ASP A 435 17.74 -4.66 -24.18
CA ASP A 435 17.61 -5.51 -25.36
C ASP A 435 18.73 -6.56 -25.44
N ARG A 436 19.98 -6.16 -25.17
CA ARG A 436 21.14 -7.08 -25.14
C ARG A 436 20.94 -8.18 -24.08
N LEU A 437 20.47 -7.83 -22.89
CA LEU A 437 20.15 -8.79 -21.83
C LEU A 437 18.99 -9.70 -22.22
N ALA A 438 17.90 -9.14 -22.73
CA ALA A 438 16.71 -9.90 -23.15
C ALA A 438 17.03 -10.90 -24.27
N ALA A 439 17.93 -10.55 -25.20
CA ALA A 439 18.36 -11.42 -26.28
C ALA A 439 19.07 -12.70 -25.78
N THR A 440 19.68 -12.69 -24.60
CA THR A 440 20.32 -13.89 -24.02
C THR A 440 19.34 -14.90 -23.42
N LEU A 441 18.07 -14.49 -23.23
CA LEU A 441 17.00 -15.30 -22.64
C LEU A 441 16.05 -15.88 -23.70
N ARG A 442 16.17 -15.46 -24.97
CA ARG A 442 15.41 -15.97 -26.12
C ARG A 442 16.15 -17.11 -26.79
#